data_2a2d609ae2e6a462f520c99c90fe9bbc
#
_entry.id   2a2d609ae2e6a462f520c99c90fe9bbc
#
_cell.length_a   1.000
_cell.length_b   1.000
_cell.length_c   1.000
_cell.angle_alpha   90.00
_cell.angle_beta   90.00
_cell.angle_gamma   90.00
#
_symmetry.space_group_name_H-M   'P 1'
#
loop_
_entity.id
_entity.type
_entity.pdbx_description
1 polymer ?
#
loop_
_entity_poly.entity_id
_entity_poly.type
_entity_poly.pdbx_seq_one_letter_code
_entity_poly.pdbx_strand_id
1 'polypeptide(L)'
;MTRIRGQLTTADYLPMDMFRKLLDALEKDGEYLWATYCWLSFCTAFRASDVRTLRWKDVLGRNQLVKTEKKTRKSRIVKFSRYVQEKMRHLYGLQGSPDVENLIFMNPQTGNPYSLEYINRLLKVFRVRYRIPIRAFSTHTFRKTFAMFTR
;
A
#
# COMPACT_ATOMS: atom_id res chain seq x y z
N MET A 1 -0.66 27.60 16.09
CA MET A 1 -0.93 27.25 15.96
C MET A 1 -0.97 26.55 15.68
N THR A 2 -0.77 26.66 15.46
CA THR A 2 -0.86 26.24 15.14
C THR A 2 -0.88 25.49 14.96
N ARG A 3 -0.88 25.56 14.81
CA ARG A 3 -0.92 25.02 14.58
C ARG A 3 -1.17 24.53 14.37
N ILE A 4 -0.94 24.84 14.40
CA ILE A 4 -1.19 24.42 14.13
C ILE A 4 -1.66 23.71 14.30
N ARG A 5 -1.90 24.14 14.74
CA ARG A 5 -2.63 23.41 14.82
C ARG A 5 -3.48 22.73 14.12
N GLY A 6 -4.26 23.22 14.01
CA GLY A 6 -5.26 22.90 13.01
C GLY A 6 -4.71 22.31 11.75
N GLN A 7 -3.70 22.87 11.25
CA GLN A 7 -3.09 22.29 10.06
C GLN A 7 -2.57 20.88 10.27
N LEU A 8 -2.44 20.43 11.49
CA LEU A 8 -2.03 19.07 11.74
C LEU A 8 -3.02 18.06 11.20
N THR A 9 -4.28 18.46 11.05
CA THR A 9 -5.27 17.55 10.48
C THR A 9 -5.01 17.25 9.02
N THR A 10 -4.34 18.17 8.33
CA THR A 10 -4.01 17.95 6.93
C THR A 10 -2.92 16.91 6.74
N ALA A 11 -2.20 16.59 7.82
CA ALA A 11 -1.13 15.62 7.75
C ALA A 11 -1.61 14.17 7.69
N ASP A 12 -2.91 13.95 7.51
CA ASP A 12 -3.46 12.61 7.36
C ASP A 12 -3.13 11.99 6.01
N TYR A 13 -2.85 12.80 5.02
CA TYR A 13 -2.43 12.29 3.73
C TYR A 13 -0.93 12.54 3.54
N LEU A 14 -0.33 11.75 2.65
CA LEU A 14 1.10 11.85 2.38
C LEU A 14 1.31 12.59 1.07
N PRO A 15 2.02 13.73 1.08
CA PRO A 15 2.32 14.43 -0.17
C PRO A 15 3.03 13.53 -1.17
N MET A 16 2.79 13.75 -2.46
CA MET A 16 3.29 12.86 -3.50
C MET A 16 4.82 12.72 -3.50
N ASP A 17 5.54 13.80 -3.27
CA ASP A 17 6.99 13.73 -3.21
C ASP A 17 7.47 12.89 -2.02
N MET A 18 6.78 12.98 -0.89
CA MET A 18 7.07 12.17 0.27
C MET A 18 6.72 10.71 0.04
N PHE A 19 5.62 10.45 -0.68
CA PHE A 19 5.23 9.09 -1.05
C PHE A 19 6.32 8.44 -1.89
N ARG A 20 6.84 9.15 -2.90
CA ARG A 20 7.91 8.64 -3.74
C ARG A 20 9.18 8.37 -2.94
N LYS A 21 9.54 9.28 -2.03
CA LYS A 21 10.70 9.09 -1.18
C LYS A 21 10.57 7.86 -0.29
N LEU A 22 9.36 7.65 0.24
CA LEU A 22 9.08 6.47 1.05
C LEU A 22 9.27 5.19 0.25
N LEU A 23 8.71 5.15 -0.97
CA LEU A 23 8.84 3.98 -1.82
C LEU A 23 10.30 3.69 -2.16
N ASP A 24 11.05 4.71 -2.51
CA ASP A 24 12.47 4.55 -2.82
C ASP A 24 13.25 4.05 -1.60
N ALA A 25 12.95 4.59 -0.42
CA ALA A 25 13.62 4.18 0.80
C ALA A 25 13.31 2.73 1.16
N LEU A 26 12.06 2.32 1.01
CA LEU A 26 11.66 0.94 1.28
C LEU A 26 12.37 -0.03 0.34
N GLU A 27 12.45 0.29 -0.95
CA GLU A 27 13.13 -0.56 -1.92
C GLU A 27 14.63 -0.60 -1.63
N LYS A 28 15.23 0.53 -1.30
CA LYS A 28 16.65 0.60 -0.99
C LYS A 28 17.00 -0.26 0.23
N ASP A 29 16.11 -0.30 1.21
CA ASP A 29 16.33 -1.06 2.44
C ASP A 29 15.92 -2.53 2.30
N GLY A 30 15.48 -2.96 1.13
CA GLY A 30 15.06 -4.35 0.91
C GLY A 30 13.69 -4.68 1.46
N GLU A 31 12.89 -3.67 1.80
CA GLU A 31 11.52 -3.87 2.31
C GLU A 31 10.55 -3.97 1.13
N TYR A 32 10.79 -4.94 0.26
CA TYR A 32 10.05 -5.07 -1.01
C TYR A 32 8.57 -5.38 -0.79
N LEU A 33 8.26 -6.19 0.21
CA LEU A 33 6.87 -6.52 0.52
C LEU A 33 6.10 -5.26 0.90
N TRP A 34 6.69 -4.42 1.72
CA TRP A 34 6.00 -3.23 2.20
C TRP A 34 5.98 -2.10 1.18
N ALA A 35 6.97 -2.07 0.28
CA ALA A 35 6.89 -1.22 -0.90
C ALA A 35 5.71 -1.64 -1.77
N THR A 36 5.52 -2.94 -1.96
CA THR A 36 4.39 -3.49 -2.70
C THR A 36 3.07 -3.08 -2.03
N TYR A 37 3.00 -3.18 -0.72
CA TYR A 37 1.81 -2.78 0.02
C TYR A 37 1.46 -1.32 -0.23
N CYS A 38 2.45 -0.44 -0.11
CA CYS A 38 2.23 0.99 -0.30
C CYS A 38 1.77 1.30 -1.73
N TRP A 39 2.38 0.67 -2.73
CA TRP A 39 1.97 0.85 -4.12
C TRP A 39 0.52 0.42 -4.32
N LEU A 40 0.17 -0.79 -3.89
CA LEU A 40 -1.18 -1.32 -4.12
C LEU A 40 -2.21 -0.56 -3.34
N SER A 41 -1.91 -0.19 -2.09
CA SER A 41 -2.85 0.57 -1.29
C SER A 41 -3.14 1.93 -1.92
N PHE A 42 -2.11 2.60 -2.45
CA PHE A 42 -2.29 3.89 -3.13
C PHE A 42 -3.04 3.71 -4.45
N CYS A 43 -2.61 2.77 -5.29
CA CYS A 43 -3.17 2.61 -6.64
C CYS A 43 -4.63 2.17 -6.63
N THR A 44 -5.02 1.37 -5.65
CA THR A 44 -6.39 0.84 -5.59
C THR A 44 -7.31 1.68 -4.72
N ALA A 45 -6.75 2.38 -3.74
CA ALA A 45 -7.50 3.04 -2.68
C ALA A 45 -8.45 2.09 -1.96
N PHE A 46 -8.16 0.79 -1.99
CA PHE A 46 -8.96 -0.20 -1.28
C PHE A 46 -8.77 -0.06 0.23
N ARG A 47 -9.73 -0.55 0.99
CA ARG A 47 -9.55 -0.71 2.42
C ARG A 47 -8.47 -1.76 2.69
N ALA A 48 -7.76 -1.59 3.80
CA ALA A 48 -6.67 -2.51 4.13
C ALA A 48 -7.13 -3.97 4.19
N SER A 49 -8.38 -4.21 4.62
CA SER A 49 -8.94 -5.56 4.65
C SER A 49 -9.00 -6.20 3.27
N ASP A 50 -9.12 -5.40 2.21
CA ASP A 50 -9.17 -5.90 0.84
C ASP A 50 -7.77 -6.01 0.24
N VAL A 51 -6.88 -5.05 0.52
CA VAL A 51 -5.51 -5.10 0.03
C VAL A 51 -4.79 -6.34 0.56
N ARG A 52 -4.96 -6.64 1.84
CA ARG A 52 -4.23 -7.73 2.49
C ARG A 52 -4.62 -9.11 1.98
N THR A 53 -5.71 -9.23 1.25
CA THR A 53 -6.14 -10.50 0.70
C THR A 53 -5.88 -10.66 -0.79
N LEU A 54 -5.15 -9.72 -1.40
CA LEU A 54 -4.78 -9.81 -2.81
C LEU A 54 -3.75 -10.93 -3.01
N ARG A 55 -3.87 -11.61 -4.16
CA ARG A 55 -2.91 -12.62 -4.58
C ARG A 55 -2.08 -12.05 -5.73
N TRP A 56 -0.92 -12.61 -5.93
CA TRP A 56 -0.05 -12.14 -7.02
C TRP A 56 -0.76 -12.20 -8.37
N LYS A 57 -1.55 -13.25 -8.62
CA LYS A 57 -2.28 -13.38 -9.89
C LYS A 57 -3.28 -12.25 -10.12
N ASP A 58 -3.70 -11.57 -9.06
CA ASP A 58 -4.65 -10.46 -9.18
C ASP A 58 -3.99 -9.22 -9.77
N VAL A 59 -2.68 -9.07 -9.61
CA VAL A 59 -1.97 -7.83 -9.98
C VAL A 59 -0.91 -8.01 -11.07
N LEU A 60 -0.48 -9.24 -11.33
CA LEU A 60 0.56 -9.49 -12.32
C LEU A 60 -0.02 -9.74 -13.71
N GLY A 61 0.60 -9.13 -14.72
CA GLY A 61 0.24 -9.37 -16.11
C GLY A 61 -1.15 -8.89 -16.48
N ARG A 62 -1.73 -8.00 -15.70
CA ARG A 62 -3.07 -7.49 -15.92
C ARG A 62 -3.06 -5.98 -15.96
N ASN A 63 -3.90 -5.42 -16.84
CA ASN A 63 -4.07 -3.97 -16.89
C ASN A 63 -5.22 -3.49 -16.00
N GLN A 64 -5.92 -4.41 -15.36
CA GLN A 64 -6.96 -4.04 -14.41
C GLN A 64 -7.13 -5.13 -13.35
N LEU A 65 -7.61 -4.69 -12.20
CA LEU A 65 -7.92 -5.54 -11.06
C LEU A 65 -9.41 -5.41 -10.76
N VAL A 66 -10.10 -6.53 -10.66
CA VAL A 66 -11.51 -6.55 -10.25
C VAL A 66 -11.58 -7.22 -8.90
N LYS A 67 -12.16 -6.52 -7.92
CA LYS A 67 -12.28 -7.07 -6.57
C LYS A 67 -13.59 -6.65 -5.93
N THR A 68 -14.24 -7.61 -5.28
CA THR A 68 -15.43 -7.34 -4.49
C THR A 68 -15.00 -6.93 -3.09
N GLU A 69 -15.41 -5.75 -2.67
CA GLU A 69 -15.09 -5.25 -1.35
C GLU A 69 -15.80 -6.05 -0.27
N LYS A 70 -15.08 -6.41 0.76
CA LYS A 70 -15.61 -7.21 1.85
C LYS A 70 -16.74 -6.47 2.61
N LYS A 71 -16.53 -5.18 2.88
CA LYS A 71 -17.46 -4.40 3.69
C LYS A 71 -18.75 -4.05 2.96
N THR A 72 -18.64 -3.58 1.72
CA THR A 72 -19.79 -3.08 0.97
C THR A 72 -20.38 -4.11 0.02
N ARG A 73 -19.63 -5.17 -0.26
CA ARG A 73 -19.97 -6.21 -1.24
C ARG A 73 -20.10 -5.68 -2.66
N LYS A 74 -19.58 -4.50 -2.92
CA LYS A 74 -19.57 -3.92 -4.26
C LYS A 74 -18.29 -4.30 -4.98
N SER A 75 -18.40 -4.57 -6.28
CA SER A 75 -17.23 -4.83 -7.11
C SER A 75 -16.60 -3.50 -7.52
N ARG A 76 -15.28 -3.47 -7.46
CA ARG A 76 -14.51 -2.31 -7.92
C ARG A 76 -13.55 -2.77 -8.99
N ILE A 77 -13.38 -1.92 -10.00
CA ILE A 77 -12.44 -2.14 -11.07
C ILE A 77 -11.39 -1.05 -10.99
N VAL A 78 -10.13 -1.45 -10.90
CA VAL A 78 -9.00 -0.52 -10.85
C VAL A 78 -8.13 -0.79 -12.06
N LYS A 79 -7.83 0.26 -12.82
CA LYS A 79 -6.95 0.13 -13.98
C LYS A 79 -5.52 0.43 -13.57
N PHE A 80 -4.59 -0.41 -14.03
CA PHE A 80 -3.17 -0.23 -13.77
C PHE A 80 -2.50 0.36 -15.00
N SER A 81 -1.77 1.45 -14.81
CA SER A 81 -0.92 2.00 -15.85
C SER A 81 0.21 1.01 -16.16
N ARG A 82 0.83 1.18 -17.33
CA ARG A 82 1.99 0.35 -17.67
C ARG A 82 3.08 0.47 -16.62
N TYR A 83 3.29 1.66 -16.10
CA TYR A 83 4.30 1.89 -15.08
C TYR A 83 4.05 1.04 -13.83
N VAL A 84 2.81 1.01 -13.36
CA VAL A 84 2.44 0.22 -12.19
C VAL A 84 2.59 -1.27 -12.48
N GLN A 85 2.18 -1.72 -13.67
CA GLN A 85 2.33 -3.13 -14.05
C GLN A 85 3.80 -3.55 -14.03
N GLU A 86 4.68 -2.72 -14.56
CA GLU A 86 6.11 -3.00 -14.58
C GLU A 86 6.70 -2.98 -13.17
N LYS A 87 6.25 -2.04 -12.35
CA LYS A 87 6.70 -1.94 -10.96
C LYS A 87 6.27 -3.18 -10.17
N MET A 88 5.05 -3.66 -10.36
CA MET A 88 4.59 -4.89 -9.69
C MET A 88 5.42 -6.09 -10.12
N ARG A 89 5.72 -6.21 -11.40
CA ARG A 89 6.56 -7.30 -11.89
C ARG A 89 7.97 -7.24 -11.29
N HIS A 90 8.52 -6.04 -11.22
CA HIS A 90 9.83 -5.84 -10.64
C HIS A 90 9.87 -6.24 -9.16
N LEU A 91 8.91 -5.77 -8.39
CA LEU A 91 8.83 -6.09 -6.97
C LEU A 91 8.56 -7.58 -6.75
N TYR A 92 7.78 -8.20 -7.60
CA TYR A 92 7.54 -9.64 -7.55
C TYR A 92 8.85 -10.41 -7.73
N GLY A 93 9.64 -10.03 -8.73
CA GLY A 93 10.94 -10.67 -8.97
C GLY A 93 11.88 -10.50 -7.81
N LEU A 94 11.93 -9.32 -7.20
CA LEU A 94 12.78 -9.06 -6.05
C LEU A 94 12.39 -9.89 -4.83
N GLN A 95 11.16 -10.38 -4.78
CA GLN A 95 10.70 -11.22 -3.69
C GLN A 95 10.80 -12.72 -4.01
N GLY A 96 11.54 -13.06 -5.06
CA GLY A 96 11.82 -14.45 -5.39
C GLY A 96 10.80 -15.12 -6.28
N SER A 97 9.95 -14.35 -6.94
CA SER A 97 8.94 -14.86 -7.86
C SER A 97 8.11 -16.01 -7.26
N PRO A 98 7.43 -15.78 -6.14
CA PRO A 98 6.65 -16.86 -5.50
C PRO A 98 5.49 -17.30 -6.39
N ASP A 99 4.81 -18.39 -5.99
CA ASP A 99 3.65 -18.88 -6.71
C ASP A 99 2.59 -17.77 -6.81
N VAL A 100 2.08 -17.54 -8.01
CA VAL A 100 1.10 -16.48 -8.23
C VAL A 100 -0.22 -16.73 -7.50
N GLU A 101 -0.50 -17.97 -7.10
CA GLU A 101 -1.67 -18.28 -6.31
C GLU A 101 -1.52 -17.85 -4.84
N ASN A 102 -0.30 -17.54 -4.42
CA ASN A 102 -0.07 -17.11 -3.04
C ASN A 102 -0.60 -15.73 -2.77
N LEU A 103 -1.00 -15.51 -1.53
CA LEU A 103 -1.29 -14.17 -1.04
C LEU A 103 0.00 -13.34 -1.09
N ILE A 104 -0.13 -12.08 -1.48
CA ILE A 104 1.03 -11.19 -1.50
C ILE A 104 1.51 -10.94 -0.07
N PHE A 105 0.58 -10.65 0.83
CA PHE A 105 0.88 -10.23 2.20
C PHE A 105 0.65 -11.36 3.19
N MET A 106 1.29 -12.49 2.90
CA MET A 106 1.15 -13.70 3.70
C MET A 106 2.21 -13.75 4.78
N ASN A 107 1.76 -14.01 6.01
CA ASN A 107 2.68 -14.31 7.09
C ASN A 107 3.21 -15.73 6.87
N PRO A 108 4.53 -15.90 6.63
CA PRO A 108 5.07 -17.22 6.31
C PRO A 108 4.96 -18.21 7.45
N GLN A 109 4.80 -17.74 8.69
CA GLN A 109 4.69 -18.63 9.84
C GLN A 109 3.30 -19.26 9.96
N THR A 110 2.27 -18.55 9.51
CA THR A 110 0.89 -19.01 9.67
C THR A 110 0.21 -19.37 8.34
N GLY A 111 0.73 -18.88 7.22
CA GLY A 111 0.08 -19.04 5.93
C GLY A 111 -1.12 -18.12 5.74
N ASN A 112 -1.44 -17.31 6.73
CA ASN A 112 -2.56 -16.38 6.70
C ASN A 112 -2.09 -14.98 6.33
N PRO A 113 -2.99 -14.09 5.86
CA PRO A 113 -2.61 -12.71 5.63
C PRO A 113 -2.15 -12.06 6.93
N TYR A 114 -1.20 -11.13 6.83
CA TYR A 114 -0.83 -10.32 7.98
C TYR A 114 -2.05 -9.59 8.50
N SER A 115 -2.17 -9.45 9.82
CA SER A 115 -3.28 -8.77 10.45
C SER A 115 -3.20 -7.26 10.19
N LEU A 116 -4.36 -6.59 10.27
CA LEU A 116 -4.40 -5.15 10.14
C LEU A 116 -3.58 -4.47 11.24
N GLU A 117 -3.62 -5.04 12.45
CA GLU A 117 -2.85 -4.52 13.57
C GLU A 117 -1.36 -4.57 13.29
N TYR A 118 -0.88 -5.67 12.72
CA TYR A 118 0.53 -5.82 12.38
C TYR A 118 0.93 -4.82 11.30
N ILE A 119 0.11 -4.69 10.25
CA ILE A 119 0.38 -3.74 9.17
C ILE A 119 0.48 -2.32 9.72
N ASN A 120 -0.49 -1.92 10.54
CA ASN A 120 -0.48 -0.58 11.13
C ASN A 120 0.73 -0.36 12.05
N ARG A 121 1.15 -1.41 12.76
CA ARG A 121 2.35 -1.31 13.60
C ARG A 121 3.59 -1.06 12.76
N LEU A 122 3.72 -1.77 11.63
CA LEU A 122 4.86 -1.57 10.74
C LEU A 122 4.86 -0.17 10.12
N LEU A 123 3.69 0.33 9.75
CA LEU A 123 3.62 1.68 9.19
C LEU A 123 4.09 2.72 10.22
N LYS A 124 3.80 2.52 11.49
CA LYS A 124 4.32 3.39 12.55
C LYS A 124 5.84 3.29 12.66
N VAL A 125 6.39 2.08 12.52
CA VAL A 125 7.84 1.89 12.52
C VAL A 125 8.46 2.66 11.36
N PHE A 126 7.88 2.56 10.16
CA PHE A 126 8.40 3.26 9.00
C PHE A 126 8.27 4.77 9.16
N ARG A 127 7.20 5.25 9.78
CA ARG A 127 7.04 6.67 10.03
C ARG A 127 8.23 7.22 10.82
N VAL A 128 8.67 6.50 11.83
CA VAL A 128 9.82 6.91 12.64
C VAL A 128 11.11 6.74 11.86
N ARG A 129 11.30 5.57 11.23
CA ARG A 129 12.54 5.24 10.51
C ARG A 129 12.82 6.24 9.40
N TYR A 130 11.80 6.62 8.64
CA TYR A 130 11.98 7.48 7.47
C TYR A 130 11.57 8.93 7.75
N ARG A 131 11.29 9.25 8.99
CA ARG A 131 10.95 10.61 9.41
C ARG A 131 9.81 11.21 8.59
N ILE A 132 8.76 10.41 8.39
CA ILE A 132 7.62 10.85 7.61
C ILE A 132 6.88 11.95 8.39
N PRO A 133 6.74 13.16 7.81
CA PRO A 133 6.25 14.32 8.55
C PRO A 133 4.73 14.42 8.58
N ILE A 134 4.05 13.36 8.98
CA ILE A 134 2.62 13.36 9.16
C ILE A 134 2.30 12.89 10.57
N ARG A 135 1.15 13.33 11.07
CA ARG A 135 0.76 13.05 12.45
C ARG A 135 0.56 11.56 12.70
N ALA A 136 -0.15 10.91 11.79
CA ALA A 136 -0.46 9.50 11.90
C ALA A 136 -0.29 8.82 10.56
N PHE A 137 0.51 7.76 10.53
CA PHE A 137 0.73 6.97 9.33
C PHE A 137 0.08 5.60 9.55
N SER A 138 -0.98 5.34 8.84
CA SER A 138 -1.78 4.13 9.00
C SER A 138 -2.27 3.65 7.65
N THR A 139 -3.01 2.54 7.68
CA THR A 139 -3.62 1.99 6.46
C THR A 139 -4.57 2.96 5.77
N HIS A 140 -5.09 3.95 6.49
CA HIS A 140 -5.99 4.95 5.88
C HIS A 140 -5.24 6.04 5.12
N THR A 141 -3.95 6.24 5.41
CA THR A 141 -3.17 7.32 4.81
C THR A 141 -3.16 7.26 3.30
N PHE A 142 -3.00 6.05 2.73
CA PHE A 142 -2.90 5.91 1.28
C PHE A 142 -4.22 6.19 0.58
N ARG A 143 -5.34 5.87 1.20
CA ARG A 143 -6.64 6.21 0.64
C ARG A 143 -6.84 7.71 0.60
N LYS A 144 -6.42 8.40 1.64
CA LYS A 144 -6.49 9.87 1.69
C LYS A 144 -5.55 10.49 0.67
N THR A 145 -4.35 9.93 0.51
CA THR A 145 -3.40 10.40 -0.49
C THR A 145 -3.97 10.23 -1.89
N PHE A 146 -4.55 9.09 -2.18
CA PHE A 146 -5.20 8.84 -3.47
C PHE A 146 -6.30 9.87 -3.73
N ALA A 147 -7.18 10.08 -2.77
CA ALA A 147 -8.29 11.02 -2.91
C ALA A 147 -7.80 12.44 -3.14
N MET A 148 -6.69 12.83 -2.51
CA MET A 148 -6.14 14.17 -2.65
C MET A 148 -5.60 14.42 -4.06
N PHE A 149 -5.04 13.41 -4.71
CA PHE A 149 -4.35 13.56 -5.99
C PHE A 149 -5.13 13.06 -7.20
N THR A 150 -6.35 12.60 -7.01
CA THR A 150 -7.17 12.08 -8.13
C THR A 150 -8.46 12.86 -8.32
N ARG A 151 -8.65 13.94 -7.61
CA ARG A 151 -9.85 14.77 -7.77
C ARG A 151 -9.90 15.45 -9.11
#